data_08dd6977fc4bf2404482e63ebc834691
#
_entry.id   08dd6977fc4bf2404482e63ebc834691
#
_cell.length_a   1.000
_cell.length_b   1.000
_cell.length_c   1.000
_cell.angle_alpha   90.00
_cell.angle_beta   90.00
_cell.angle_gamma   90.00
#
_symmetry.space_group_name_H-M   'P 1'
#
loop_
_entity.id
_entity.type
_entity.pdbx_description
1 polymer ?
#
loop_
_entity_poly.entity_id
_entity_poly.type
_entity_poly.pdbx_seq_one_letter_code
_entity_poly.pdbx_strand_id
1 'polypeptide(L)'
;MSVSVGHLTKRFGAFTALDDVSFDVPSGSVFGLLGPNGAGKTTTFKCMLGLARPDAGTVRFDGAPLTPQTFERLACVPERSVLYEWMSVREHLEMQRRAFARFNPARARELTELFGLDPRGRVRSLSKGMRTALSVVLAFSIEPDIMLLDEPTSGLDPLHQRSVLKLIVDAAAHGRTIVFSSHQIGQVEHAADHIAVLQRGKVILTGPVDGMKTGLKIVEAAFAADAIPLAGLDGDARISRVEQTGRTLRVTVSGEADAMAAQLSAMGAHSVRIDELNLEDIFLNAVDPAPRPAGRVERA
;
A
#
# COMPACT_ATOMS: atom_id res chain seq x y z
N MET A 1 -3.39 -15.41 -10.79
CA MET A 1 -2.50 -14.79 -11.80
C MET A 1 -1.43 -14.02 -11.05
N SER A 2 -0.13 -14.34 -11.26
CA SER A 2 0.99 -13.60 -10.66
C SER A 2 1.38 -12.40 -11.53
N VAL A 3 2.06 -11.41 -10.95
CA VAL A 3 2.67 -10.30 -11.69
C VAL A 3 4.12 -10.13 -11.28
N SER A 4 4.99 -9.94 -12.26
CA SER A 4 6.40 -9.66 -12.03
C SER A 4 6.77 -8.35 -12.75
N VAL A 5 7.35 -7.45 -12.00
CA VAL A 5 7.91 -6.17 -12.47
C VAL A 5 9.42 -6.27 -12.30
N GLY A 6 10.16 -6.22 -13.41
CA GLY A 6 11.61 -6.39 -13.42
C GLY A 6 12.33 -5.20 -14.03
N HIS A 7 13.18 -4.54 -13.25
CA HIS A 7 14.06 -3.45 -13.66
C HIS A 7 13.36 -2.31 -14.42
N LEU A 8 12.13 -1.98 -13.98
CA LEU A 8 11.26 -1.05 -14.67
C LEU A 8 11.77 0.38 -14.55
N THR A 9 12.10 1.01 -15.66
CA THR A 9 12.53 2.39 -15.74
C THR A 9 11.60 3.18 -16.66
N LYS A 10 11.16 4.37 -16.21
CA LYS A 10 10.31 5.28 -16.98
C LYS A 10 10.75 6.72 -16.82
N ARG A 11 10.96 7.39 -17.94
CA ARG A 11 11.34 8.82 -18.01
C ARG A 11 10.29 9.61 -18.79
N PHE A 12 10.10 10.84 -18.36
CA PHE A 12 9.30 11.87 -19.06
C PHE A 12 10.20 13.09 -19.29
N GLY A 13 10.81 13.17 -20.47
CA GLY A 13 11.87 14.14 -20.73
C GLY A 13 13.05 13.96 -19.77
N ALA A 14 13.43 15.00 -19.05
CA ALA A 14 14.49 14.97 -18.05
C ALA A 14 14.07 14.35 -16.70
N PHE A 15 12.77 14.16 -16.46
CA PHE A 15 12.26 13.62 -15.20
C PHE A 15 12.21 12.09 -15.23
N THR A 16 12.91 11.45 -14.30
CA THR A 16 12.85 9.99 -14.11
C THR A 16 11.76 9.68 -13.09
N ALA A 17 10.65 9.11 -13.56
CA ALA A 17 9.50 8.75 -12.74
C ALA A 17 9.65 7.37 -12.09
N LEU A 18 10.33 6.43 -12.74
CA LEU A 18 10.72 5.12 -12.23
C LEU A 18 12.18 4.87 -12.57
N ASP A 19 12.93 4.37 -11.61
CA ASP A 19 14.36 4.10 -11.72
C ASP A 19 14.67 2.72 -11.12
N ASP A 20 14.76 1.72 -12.00
CA ASP A 20 15.09 0.32 -11.67
C ASP A 20 14.12 -0.34 -10.66
N VAL A 21 12.81 -0.16 -10.87
CA VAL A 21 11.77 -0.71 -9.99
C VAL A 21 11.59 -2.21 -10.26
N SER A 22 11.73 -3.03 -9.21
CA SER A 22 11.53 -4.48 -9.27
C SER A 22 10.74 -4.99 -8.07
N PHE A 23 9.71 -5.80 -8.31
CA PHE A 23 8.94 -6.54 -7.30
C PHE A 23 8.11 -7.65 -7.94
N ASP A 24 7.75 -8.65 -7.12
CA ASP A 24 6.89 -9.76 -7.51
C ASP A 24 5.61 -9.77 -6.69
N VAL A 25 4.48 -9.99 -7.37
CA VAL A 25 3.15 -10.13 -6.79
C VAL A 25 2.75 -11.60 -6.87
N PRO A 26 2.66 -12.31 -5.74
CA PRO A 26 2.22 -13.69 -5.72
C PRO A 26 0.77 -13.84 -6.21
N SER A 27 0.45 -14.96 -6.85
CA SER A 27 -0.92 -15.28 -7.26
C SER A 27 -1.83 -15.45 -6.04
N GLY A 28 -3.02 -14.85 -6.08
CA GLY A 28 -4.01 -14.98 -5.02
C GLY A 28 -3.70 -14.15 -3.77
N SER A 29 -2.79 -13.19 -3.85
CA SER A 29 -2.43 -12.31 -2.75
C SER A 29 -2.93 -10.87 -2.93
N VAL A 30 -2.96 -10.14 -1.84
CA VAL A 30 -3.11 -8.68 -1.83
C VAL A 30 -1.71 -8.06 -1.73
N PHE A 31 -1.36 -7.27 -2.73
CA PHE A 31 -0.09 -6.56 -2.79
C PHE A 31 -0.32 -5.05 -2.66
N GLY A 32 0.27 -4.44 -1.64
CA GLY A 32 0.23 -3.01 -1.38
C GLY A 32 1.41 -2.28 -2.02
N LEU A 33 1.14 -1.31 -2.90
CA LEU A 33 2.15 -0.40 -3.44
C LEU A 33 2.09 0.92 -2.65
N LEU A 34 2.97 1.05 -1.67
CA LEU A 34 3.00 2.14 -0.71
C LEU A 34 3.98 3.23 -1.13
N GLY A 35 3.70 4.47 -0.80
CA GLY A 35 4.61 5.59 -1.02
C GLY A 35 3.93 6.94 -1.06
N PRO A 36 4.68 8.04 -0.85
CA PRO A 36 4.12 9.39 -0.90
C PRO A 36 3.61 9.76 -2.30
N ASN A 37 2.92 10.89 -2.39
CA ASN A 37 2.53 11.43 -3.69
C ASN A 37 3.78 11.76 -4.53
N GLY A 38 3.74 11.38 -5.82
CA GLY A 38 4.88 11.53 -6.72
C GLY A 38 5.96 10.43 -6.59
N ALA A 39 5.78 9.42 -5.75
CA ALA A 39 6.75 8.31 -5.62
C ALA A 39 6.88 7.42 -6.85
N GLY A 40 5.92 7.46 -7.81
CA GLY A 40 5.92 6.65 -9.00
C GLY A 40 4.79 5.61 -9.09
N LYS A 41 3.92 5.50 -8.05
CA LYS A 41 2.84 4.49 -7.97
C LYS A 41 1.96 4.45 -9.23
N THR A 42 1.32 5.56 -9.58
CA THR A 42 0.48 5.68 -10.78
C THR A 42 1.26 5.40 -12.07
N THR A 43 2.54 5.78 -12.15
CA THR A 43 3.38 5.47 -13.32
C THR A 43 3.64 3.97 -13.43
N THR A 44 3.86 3.30 -12.30
CA THR A 44 3.99 1.83 -12.25
C THR A 44 2.71 1.16 -12.77
N PHE A 45 1.53 1.57 -12.27
CA PHE A 45 0.24 1.06 -12.76
C PHE A 45 0.05 1.30 -14.27
N LYS A 46 0.40 2.49 -14.76
CA LYS A 46 0.32 2.78 -16.21
C LYS A 46 1.24 1.87 -17.03
N CYS A 47 2.43 1.56 -16.54
CA CYS A 47 3.33 0.60 -17.20
C CYS A 47 2.75 -0.82 -17.16
N MET A 48 2.21 -1.26 -16.01
CA MET A 48 1.54 -2.57 -15.87
C MET A 48 0.34 -2.72 -16.81
N LEU A 49 -0.42 -1.64 -17.02
CA LEU A 49 -1.57 -1.60 -17.94
C LEU A 49 -1.19 -1.39 -19.42
N GLY A 50 0.10 -1.23 -19.73
CA GLY A 50 0.54 -0.91 -21.09
C GLY A 50 0.17 0.51 -21.55
N LEU A 51 -0.37 1.35 -20.66
CA LEU A 51 -0.74 2.76 -20.94
C LEU A 51 0.49 3.69 -21.02
N ALA A 52 1.61 3.26 -20.43
CA ALA A 52 2.89 3.91 -20.56
C ALA A 52 3.95 2.86 -20.94
N ARG A 53 4.61 3.04 -22.07
CA ARG A 53 5.72 2.15 -22.46
C ARG A 53 6.92 2.45 -21.56
N PRO A 54 7.48 1.46 -20.85
CA PRO A 54 8.72 1.64 -20.12
C PRO A 54 9.90 1.92 -21.05
N ASP A 55 10.90 2.64 -20.56
CA ASP A 55 12.14 2.90 -21.30
C ASP A 55 13.13 1.74 -21.12
N ALA A 56 13.03 1.01 -20.00
CA ALA A 56 13.73 -0.26 -19.73
C ALA A 56 12.92 -1.14 -18.79
N GLY A 57 13.28 -2.42 -18.73
CA GLY A 57 12.62 -3.39 -17.87
C GLY A 57 11.39 -4.03 -18.49
N THR A 58 10.70 -4.86 -17.72
CA THR A 58 9.55 -5.66 -18.18
C THR A 58 8.47 -5.76 -17.12
N VAL A 59 7.22 -5.91 -17.59
CA VAL A 59 6.08 -6.36 -16.77
C VAL A 59 5.56 -7.66 -17.35
N ARG A 60 5.35 -8.66 -16.50
CA ARG A 60 4.87 -9.98 -16.91
C ARG A 60 3.69 -10.41 -16.06
N PHE A 61 2.73 -11.09 -16.68
CA PHE A 61 1.57 -11.70 -16.06
C PHE A 61 1.65 -13.21 -16.28
N ASP A 62 1.74 -14.00 -15.19
CA ASP A 62 2.04 -15.45 -15.24
C ASP A 62 3.26 -15.76 -16.13
N GLY A 63 4.32 -14.94 -16.03
CA GLY A 63 5.54 -15.08 -16.80
C GLY A 63 5.48 -14.56 -18.25
N ALA A 64 4.30 -14.19 -18.78
CA ALA A 64 4.09 -13.68 -20.12
C ALA A 64 3.89 -12.14 -20.16
N PRO A 65 4.21 -11.47 -21.26
CA PRO A 65 3.88 -10.05 -21.42
C PRO A 65 2.36 -9.84 -21.46
N LEU A 66 1.94 -8.59 -21.27
CA LEU A 66 0.54 -8.19 -21.38
C LEU A 66 0.00 -8.48 -22.79
N THR A 67 -1.14 -9.17 -22.87
CA THR A 67 -1.81 -9.57 -24.11
C THR A 67 -3.29 -9.16 -24.08
N PRO A 68 -4.01 -9.16 -25.21
CA PRO A 68 -5.46 -8.96 -25.23
C PRO A 68 -6.21 -9.93 -24.28
N GLN A 69 -5.79 -11.18 -24.19
CA GLN A 69 -6.37 -12.18 -23.32
C GLN A 69 -6.15 -11.86 -21.83
N THR A 70 -5.03 -11.20 -21.51
CA THR A 70 -4.78 -10.71 -20.14
C THR A 70 -5.78 -9.63 -19.77
N PHE A 71 -6.15 -8.73 -20.68
CA PHE A 71 -7.14 -7.68 -20.42
C PHE A 71 -8.55 -8.22 -20.14
N GLU A 72 -8.95 -9.35 -20.73
CA GLU A 72 -10.24 -10.00 -20.45
C GLU A 72 -10.34 -10.49 -18.99
N ARG A 73 -9.20 -10.70 -18.34
CA ARG A 73 -9.05 -11.23 -16.98
C ARG A 73 -8.58 -10.17 -15.97
N LEU A 74 -8.45 -8.91 -16.41
CA LEU A 74 -7.92 -7.81 -15.64
C LEU A 74 -8.98 -6.73 -15.43
N ALA A 75 -9.08 -6.21 -14.20
CA ALA A 75 -9.81 -4.99 -13.90
C ALA A 75 -8.87 -3.91 -13.39
N CYS A 76 -9.21 -2.66 -13.63
CA CYS A 76 -8.48 -1.54 -13.04
C CYS A 76 -9.41 -0.47 -12.48
N VAL A 77 -8.96 0.17 -11.39
CA VAL A 77 -9.50 1.42 -10.87
C VAL A 77 -8.37 2.45 -10.96
N PRO A 78 -8.47 3.44 -11.83
CA PRO A 78 -7.45 4.49 -11.92
C PRO A 78 -7.65 5.54 -10.82
N GLU A 79 -6.57 6.19 -10.36
CA GLU A 79 -6.61 7.29 -9.39
C GLU A 79 -7.57 8.41 -9.82
N ARG A 80 -7.52 8.78 -11.10
CA ARG A 80 -8.46 9.74 -11.70
C ARG A 80 -9.51 8.98 -12.47
N SER A 81 -10.76 9.18 -12.07
CA SER A 81 -11.91 8.58 -12.75
C SER A 81 -11.93 8.92 -14.24
N VAL A 82 -12.07 7.89 -15.07
CA VAL A 82 -12.22 7.98 -16.54
C VAL A 82 -13.67 7.73 -16.98
N LEU A 83 -14.63 7.92 -16.10
CA LEU A 83 -16.05 7.73 -16.35
C LEU A 83 -16.60 8.81 -17.30
N TYR A 84 -17.55 8.42 -18.16
CA TYR A 84 -18.25 9.36 -19.04
C TYR A 84 -19.23 10.21 -18.25
N GLU A 85 -19.01 11.51 -18.17
CA GLU A 85 -19.80 12.42 -17.34
C GLU A 85 -21.27 12.54 -17.73
N TRP A 86 -21.59 12.30 -19.01
CA TRP A 86 -22.96 12.34 -19.55
C TRP A 86 -23.74 11.05 -19.32
N MET A 87 -23.10 9.95 -19.00
CA MET A 87 -23.72 8.66 -18.73
C MET A 87 -24.20 8.59 -17.27
N SER A 88 -25.29 7.83 -17.06
CA SER A 88 -25.74 7.43 -15.73
C SER A 88 -24.95 6.23 -15.21
N VAL A 89 -25.07 5.94 -13.91
CA VAL A 89 -24.52 4.74 -13.27
C VAL A 89 -25.00 3.48 -14.01
N ARG A 90 -26.30 3.38 -14.30
CA ARG A 90 -26.89 2.25 -15.04
C ARG A 90 -26.28 2.08 -16.43
N GLU A 91 -26.08 3.17 -17.16
CA GLU A 91 -25.50 3.12 -18.51
C GLU A 91 -24.06 2.62 -18.48
N HIS A 92 -23.26 2.99 -17.46
CA HIS A 92 -21.92 2.44 -17.26
C HIS A 92 -21.96 0.95 -16.96
N LEU A 93 -22.86 0.47 -16.09
CA LEU A 93 -23.03 -0.95 -15.79
C LEU A 93 -23.44 -1.73 -17.04
N GLU A 94 -24.34 -1.18 -17.85
CA GLU A 94 -24.76 -1.80 -19.10
C GLU A 94 -23.64 -1.85 -20.14
N MET A 95 -22.85 -0.80 -20.24
CA MET A 95 -21.66 -0.79 -21.10
C MET A 95 -20.67 -1.88 -20.67
N GLN A 96 -20.42 -2.00 -19.37
CA GLN A 96 -19.53 -3.03 -18.79
C GLN A 96 -20.08 -4.44 -19.08
N ARG A 97 -21.39 -4.65 -18.90
CA ARG A 97 -22.06 -5.92 -19.20
C ARG A 97 -21.89 -6.37 -20.66
N ARG A 98 -21.87 -5.42 -21.59
CA ARG A 98 -21.64 -5.71 -23.02
C ARG A 98 -20.18 -5.95 -23.36
N ALA A 99 -19.26 -5.32 -22.62
CA ALA A 99 -17.83 -5.40 -22.90
C ALA A 99 -17.18 -6.66 -22.29
N PHE A 100 -17.70 -7.16 -21.15
CA PHE A 100 -17.05 -8.24 -20.41
C PHE A 100 -17.98 -9.45 -20.25
N ALA A 101 -17.56 -10.59 -20.78
CA ALA A 101 -18.32 -11.83 -20.70
C ALA A 101 -18.52 -12.33 -19.24
N ARG A 102 -17.60 -11.98 -18.34
CA ARG A 102 -17.64 -12.36 -16.92
C ARG A 102 -18.38 -11.35 -16.04
N PHE A 103 -19.11 -10.39 -16.62
CA PHE A 103 -19.88 -9.43 -15.84
C PHE A 103 -20.98 -10.12 -15.03
N ASN A 104 -20.99 -9.85 -13.72
CA ASN A 104 -21.98 -10.38 -12.77
C ASN A 104 -23.03 -9.31 -12.40
N PRO A 105 -24.27 -9.37 -12.95
CA PRO A 105 -25.31 -8.37 -12.67
C PRO A 105 -25.77 -8.35 -11.20
N ALA A 106 -25.74 -9.51 -10.52
CA ALA A 106 -26.12 -9.59 -9.10
C ALA A 106 -25.10 -8.87 -8.23
N ARG A 107 -23.82 -9.10 -8.50
CA ARG A 107 -22.71 -8.42 -7.80
C ARG A 107 -22.74 -6.91 -8.08
N ALA A 108 -22.98 -6.50 -9.32
CA ALA A 108 -23.10 -5.08 -9.68
C ALA A 108 -24.22 -4.37 -8.90
N ARG A 109 -25.38 -5.04 -8.72
CA ARG A 109 -26.50 -4.52 -7.94
C ARG A 109 -26.13 -4.39 -6.46
N GLU A 110 -25.64 -5.47 -5.86
CA GLU A 110 -25.20 -5.50 -4.46
C GLU A 110 -24.21 -4.35 -4.15
N LEU A 111 -23.18 -4.17 -4.99
CA LEU A 111 -22.20 -3.12 -4.79
C LEU A 111 -22.76 -1.71 -5.02
N THR A 112 -23.68 -1.56 -5.99
CA THR A 112 -24.37 -0.28 -6.22
C THR A 112 -25.19 0.14 -4.99
N GLU A 113 -25.88 -0.81 -4.35
CA GLU A 113 -26.62 -0.59 -3.11
C GLU A 113 -25.67 -0.32 -1.93
N LEU A 114 -24.59 -1.09 -1.79
CA LEU A 114 -23.58 -0.92 -0.74
C LEU A 114 -23.01 0.52 -0.72
N PHE A 115 -22.73 1.08 -1.89
CA PHE A 115 -22.17 2.44 -2.02
C PHE A 115 -23.24 3.53 -2.16
N GLY A 116 -24.53 3.21 -2.04
CA GLY A 116 -25.62 4.18 -2.12
C GLY A 116 -25.69 4.93 -3.45
N LEU A 117 -25.28 4.31 -4.55
CA LEU A 117 -25.28 4.93 -5.87
C LEU A 117 -26.69 4.86 -6.49
N ASP A 118 -27.26 6.03 -6.88
CA ASP A 118 -28.49 6.04 -7.67
C ASP A 118 -28.22 5.58 -9.10
N PRO A 119 -28.84 4.46 -9.56
CA PRO A 119 -28.65 3.96 -10.93
C PRO A 119 -29.04 4.96 -12.03
N ARG A 120 -29.91 5.93 -11.73
CA ARG A 120 -30.37 6.97 -12.67
C ARG A 120 -29.51 8.23 -12.61
N GLY A 121 -28.67 8.38 -11.54
CA GLY A 121 -27.79 9.51 -11.34
C GLY A 121 -26.73 9.59 -12.44
N ARG A 122 -26.53 10.79 -12.99
CA ARG A 122 -25.47 11.02 -13.98
C ARG A 122 -24.12 11.23 -13.30
N VAL A 123 -23.04 10.72 -13.91
CA VAL A 123 -21.68 10.81 -13.34
C VAL A 123 -21.26 12.25 -13.09
N ARG A 124 -21.67 13.22 -13.92
CA ARG A 124 -21.37 14.65 -13.70
C ARG A 124 -21.87 15.19 -12.36
N SER A 125 -22.96 14.61 -11.81
CA SER A 125 -23.53 15.04 -10.51
C SER A 125 -22.94 14.27 -9.32
N LEU A 126 -22.12 13.26 -9.54
CA LEU A 126 -21.47 12.48 -8.49
C LEU A 126 -20.31 13.26 -7.87
N SER A 127 -20.18 13.20 -6.55
CA SER A 127 -18.99 13.67 -5.84
C SER A 127 -17.75 12.88 -6.26
N LYS A 128 -16.55 13.34 -5.90
CA LYS A 128 -15.30 12.60 -6.17
C LYS A 128 -15.37 11.19 -5.58
N GLY A 129 -15.80 11.06 -4.32
CA GLY A 129 -15.93 9.76 -3.66
C GLY A 129 -16.95 8.84 -4.35
N MET A 130 -18.11 9.35 -4.76
CA MET A 130 -19.09 8.54 -5.50
C MET A 130 -18.58 8.10 -6.88
N ARG A 131 -17.73 8.88 -7.55
CA ARG A 131 -17.06 8.47 -8.80
C ARG A 131 -16.05 7.35 -8.54
N THR A 132 -15.29 7.44 -7.44
CA THR A 132 -14.39 6.37 -7.00
C THR A 132 -15.20 5.09 -6.69
N ALA A 133 -16.28 5.20 -5.92
CA ALA A 133 -17.19 4.10 -5.63
C ALA A 133 -17.73 3.43 -6.90
N LEU A 134 -18.19 4.21 -7.89
CA LEU A 134 -18.64 3.67 -9.18
C LEU A 134 -17.51 2.92 -9.92
N SER A 135 -16.29 3.46 -9.92
CA SER A 135 -15.14 2.78 -10.53
C SER A 135 -14.85 1.44 -9.84
N VAL A 136 -14.96 1.38 -8.51
CA VAL A 136 -14.85 0.13 -7.72
C VAL A 136 -15.98 -0.84 -8.07
N VAL A 137 -17.24 -0.38 -8.12
CA VAL A 137 -18.39 -1.22 -8.54
C VAL A 137 -18.14 -1.84 -9.90
N LEU A 138 -17.71 -1.06 -10.88
CA LEU A 138 -17.43 -1.54 -12.23
C LEU A 138 -16.32 -2.60 -12.22
N ALA A 139 -15.21 -2.35 -11.53
CA ALA A 139 -14.08 -3.27 -11.47
C ALA A 139 -14.43 -4.62 -10.80
N PHE A 140 -15.15 -4.58 -9.67
CA PHE A 140 -15.51 -5.79 -8.93
C PHE A 140 -16.69 -6.56 -9.53
N SER A 141 -17.45 -5.96 -10.45
CA SER A 141 -18.59 -6.62 -11.13
C SER A 141 -18.18 -7.51 -12.29
N ILE A 142 -16.95 -7.42 -12.82
CA ILE A 142 -16.49 -8.28 -13.92
C ILE A 142 -15.77 -9.54 -13.45
N GLU A 143 -15.63 -9.74 -12.15
CA GLU A 143 -14.99 -10.91 -11.53
C GLU A 143 -13.62 -11.26 -12.16
N PRO A 144 -12.67 -10.34 -12.18
CA PRO A 144 -11.38 -10.53 -12.83
C PRO A 144 -10.49 -11.49 -12.03
N ASP A 145 -9.45 -12.02 -12.67
CA ASP A 145 -8.43 -12.81 -11.98
C ASP A 145 -7.36 -11.93 -11.31
N ILE A 146 -7.18 -10.71 -11.85
CA ILE A 146 -6.30 -9.71 -11.30
C ILE A 146 -6.95 -8.33 -11.31
N MET A 147 -6.70 -7.56 -10.26
CA MET A 147 -7.14 -6.16 -10.11
C MET A 147 -5.95 -5.24 -9.88
N LEU A 148 -5.90 -4.14 -10.60
CA LEU A 148 -4.93 -3.06 -10.45
C LEU A 148 -5.67 -1.81 -9.99
N LEU A 149 -5.55 -1.45 -8.70
CA LEU A 149 -6.37 -0.44 -8.04
C LEU A 149 -5.48 0.73 -7.58
N ASP A 150 -5.52 1.85 -8.30
CA ASP A 150 -4.72 3.03 -7.97
C ASP A 150 -5.52 3.98 -7.05
N GLU A 151 -5.14 4.04 -5.76
CA GLU A 151 -5.80 4.83 -4.70
C GLU A 151 -7.32 4.56 -4.62
N PRO A 152 -7.79 3.29 -4.50
CA PRO A 152 -9.20 2.93 -4.64
C PRO A 152 -10.10 3.46 -3.53
N THR A 153 -9.55 4.04 -2.49
CA THR A 153 -10.26 4.61 -1.33
C THR A 153 -10.28 6.15 -1.36
N SER A 154 -9.65 6.76 -2.38
CA SER A 154 -9.50 8.23 -2.45
C SER A 154 -10.85 8.94 -2.55
N GLY A 155 -11.08 9.88 -1.62
CA GLY A 155 -12.30 10.69 -1.57
C GLY A 155 -13.54 10.00 -1.00
N LEU A 156 -13.42 8.74 -0.58
CA LEU A 156 -14.47 8.03 0.15
C LEU A 156 -14.47 8.43 1.63
N ASP A 157 -15.64 8.39 2.26
CA ASP A 157 -15.75 8.48 3.70
C ASP A 157 -15.19 7.21 4.38
N PRO A 158 -14.90 7.23 5.71
CA PRO A 158 -14.27 6.11 6.41
C PRO A 158 -15.04 4.79 6.33
N LEU A 159 -16.38 4.83 6.25
CA LEU A 159 -17.22 3.62 6.15
C LEU A 159 -17.04 2.95 4.79
N HIS A 160 -17.13 3.73 3.71
CA HIS A 160 -16.92 3.22 2.36
C HIS A 160 -15.46 2.81 2.11
N GLN A 161 -14.46 3.50 2.71
CA GLN A 161 -13.06 3.04 2.66
C GLN A 161 -12.90 1.63 3.24
N ARG A 162 -13.48 1.36 4.42
CA ARG A 162 -13.48 0.02 5.03
C ARG A 162 -14.18 -1.01 4.15
N SER A 163 -15.28 -0.61 3.51
CA SER A 163 -16.00 -1.50 2.56
C SER A 163 -15.12 -1.88 1.38
N VAL A 164 -14.37 -0.94 0.79
CA VAL A 164 -13.43 -1.22 -0.31
C VAL A 164 -12.30 -2.15 0.15
N LEU A 165 -11.69 -1.89 1.32
CA LEU A 165 -10.63 -2.76 1.85
C LEU A 165 -11.14 -4.18 2.11
N LYS A 166 -12.36 -4.32 2.64
CA LYS A 166 -13.00 -5.62 2.81
C LYS A 166 -13.21 -6.33 1.47
N LEU A 167 -13.69 -5.62 0.43
CA LEU A 167 -13.85 -6.18 -0.92
C LEU A 167 -12.52 -6.68 -1.50
N ILE A 168 -11.41 -5.97 -1.24
CA ILE A 168 -10.07 -6.36 -1.65
C ILE A 168 -9.67 -7.68 -0.98
N VAL A 169 -9.79 -7.76 0.35
CA VAL A 169 -9.43 -8.96 1.12
C VAL A 169 -10.32 -10.14 0.74
N ASP A 170 -11.63 -9.94 0.64
CA ASP A 170 -12.59 -10.98 0.24
C ASP A 170 -12.28 -11.52 -1.17
N ALA A 171 -11.89 -10.66 -2.12
CA ALA A 171 -11.53 -11.07 -3.46
C ALA A 171 -10.26 -11.94 -3.48
N ALA A 172 -9.25 -11.61 -2.68
CA ALA A 172 -8.04 -12.42 -2.55
C ALA A 172 -8.33 -13.77 -1.89
N ALA A 173 -9.19 -13.81 -0.88
CA ALA A 173 -9.64 -15.06 -0.25
C ALA A 173 -10.34 -16.01 -1.25
N HIS A 174 -10.87 -15.47 -2.36
CA HIS A 174 -11.42 -16.23 -3.49
C HIS A 174 -10.40 -16.49 -4.61
N GLY A 175 -9.10 -16.37 -4.32
CA GLY A 175 -8.00 -16.69 -5.23
C GLY A 175 -7.68 -15.63 -6.28
N ARG A 176 -8.21 -14.41 -6.16
CA ARG A 176 -7.90 -13.29 -7.05
C ARG A 176 -6.65 -12.58 -6.59
N THR A 177 -5.87 -12.04 -7.52
CA THR A 177 -4.68 -11.25 -7.20
C THR A 177 -5.02 -9.77 -7.25
N ILE A 178 -4.69 -9.04 -6.20
CA ILE A 178 -4.97 -7.61 -6.13
C ILE A 178 -3.67 -6.84 -5.92
N VAL A 179 -3.42 -5.85 -6.75
CA VAL A 179 -2.38 -4.84 -6.52
C VAL A 179 -3.11 -3.52 -6.27
N PHE A 180 -2.93 -2.93 -5.11
CA PHE A 180 -3.51 -1.62 -4.84
C PHE A 180 -2.45 -0.64 -4.33
N SER A 181 -2.58 0.62 -4.76
CA SER A 181 -1.74 1.68 -4.21
C SER A 181 -2.43 2.41 -3.07
N SER A 182 -1.66 2.86 -2.11
CA SER A 182 -2.10 3.80 -1.10
C SER A 182 -0.93 4.65 -0.60
N HIS A 183 -1.24 5.87 -0.15
CA HIS A 183 -0.35 6.69 0.65
C HIS A 183 -0.66 6.58 2.15
N GLN A 184 -1.72 5.84 2.52
CA GLN A 184 -2.14 5.60 3.90
C GLN A 184 -1.64 4.23 4.36
N ILE A 185 -0.64 4.23 5.22
CA ILE A 185 0.06 3.02 5.69
C ILE A 185 -0.92 2.05 6.36
N GLY A 186 -1.81 2.56 7.24
CA GLY A 186 -2.78 1.74 7.95
C GLY A 186 -3.74 0.97 7.04
N GLN A 187 -4.10 1.49 5.86
CA GLN A 187 -4.90 0.74 4.90
C GLN A 187 -4.15 -0.46 4.33
N VAL A 188 -2.87 -0.27 4.02
CA VAL A 188 -2.00 -1.33 3.49
C VAL A 188 -1.74 -2.38 4.55
N GLU A 189 -1.48 -1.96 5.80
CA GLU A 189 -1.24 -2.87 6.92
C GLU A 189 -2.44 -3.81 7.20
N HIS A 190 -3.66 -3.31 7.00
CA HIS A 190 -4.89 -4.08 7.26
C HIS A 190 -5.30 -5.02 6.12
N ALA A 191 -4.82 -4.78 4.91
CA ALA A 191 -5.31 -5.49 3.74
C ALA A 191 -4.24 -6.27 2.96
N ALA A 192 -2.97 -5.88 3.05
CA ALA A 192 -1.92 -6.44 2.19
C ALA A 192 -1.17 -7.60 2.86
N ASP A 193 -0.93 -8.66 2.07
CA ASP A 193 -0.04 -9.79 2.43
C ASP A 193 1.42 -9.43 2.11
N HIS A 194 1.63 -8.68 1.03
CA HIS A 194 2.93 -8.27 0.52
C HIS A 194 2.91 -6.78 0.18
N ILE A 195 4.08 -6.14 0.29
CA ILE A 195 4.22 -4.72 -0.05
C ILE A 195 5.46 -4.44 -0.89
N ALA A 196 5.39 -3.33 -1.63
CA ALA A 196 6.57 -2.59 -2.06
C ALA A 196 6.40 -1.12 -1.67
N VAL A 197 7.45 -0.55 -1.08
CA VAL A 197 7.51 0.87 -0.74
C VAL A 197 8.29 1.61 -1.81
N LEU A 198 7.62 2.53 -2.51
CA LEU A 198 8.23 3.40 -3.49
C LEU A 198 8.58 4.75 -2.90
N GLN A 199 9.81 5.21 -3.17
CA GLN A 199 10.24 6.56 -2.88
C GLN A 199 11.08 7.10 -4.04
N ARG A 200 10.71 8.28 -4.56
CA ARG A 200 11.42 8.96 -5.66
C ARG A 200 11.71 8.02 -6.86
N GLY A 201 10.73 7.21 -7.22
CA GLY A 201 10.82 6.28 -8.36
C GLY A 201 11.61 5.01 -8.10
N LYS A 202 12.03 4.72 -6.87
CA LYS A 202 12.75 3.50 -6.50
C LYS A 202 11.98 2.68 -5.49
N VAL A 203 12.14 1.36 -5.52
CA VAL A 203 11.70 0.48 -4.44
C VAL A 203 12.76 0.50 -3.34
N ILE A 204 12.37 0.95 -2.15
CA ILE A 204 13.25 1.01 -0.98
C ILE A 204 13.04 -0.17 -0.02
N LEU A 205 11.87 -0.82 -0.10
CA LEU A 205 11.51 -1.98 0.69
C LEU A 205 10.50 -2.83 -0.08
N THR A 206 10.63 -4.16 -0.07
CA THR A 206 9.62 -5.07 -0.63
C THR A 206 9.67 -6.42 0.07
N GLY A 207 8.51 -7.07 0.23
CA GLY A 207 8.39 -8.40 0.82
C GLY A 207 7.04 -8.63 1.51
N PRO A 208 6.89 -9.79 2.19
CA PRO A 208 5.72 -10.11 2.99
C PRO A 208 5.62 -9.23 4.24
N VAL A 209 4.42 -8.72 4.53
CA VAL A 209 4.17 -7.82 5.69
C VAL A 209 4.53 -8.49 7.01
N ASP A 210 4.11 -9.73 7.21
CA ASP A 210 4.39 -10.47 8.45
C ASP A 210 5.88 -10.71 8.65
N GLY A 211 6.62 -11.02 7.57
CA GLY A 211 8.07 -11.22 7.63
C GLY A 211 8.84 -9.95 8.03
N MET A 212 8.29 -8.79 7.68
CA MET A 212 8.90 -7.51 8.05
C MET A 212 8.70 -7.16 9.53
N LYS A 213 7.58 -7.59 10.13
CA LYS A 213 7.26 -7.34 11.54
C LYS A 213 8.09 -8.21 12.50
N THR A 214 8.47 -9.41 12.08
CA THR A 214 9.12 -10.41 12.95
C THR A 214 10.57 -10.12 13.30
N GLY A 215 11.28 -9.33 12.50
CA GLY A 215 12.71 -9.06 12.65
C GLY A 215 13.08 -7.92 13.60
N LEU A 216 12.14 -7.04 13.90
CA LEU A 216 12.35 -5.83 14.69
C LEU A 216 11.33 -5.74 15.82
N LYS A 217 11.74 -5.20 16.98
CA LYS A 217 10.86 -4.92 18.12
C LYS A 217 11.08 -3.49 18.59
N ILE A 218 10.05 -2.92 19.20
CA ILE A 218 10.15 -1.63 19.88
C ILE A 218 10.15 -1.89 21.38
N VAL A 219 11.15 -1.33 22.05
CA VAL A 219 11.19 -1.28 23.51
C VAL A 219 10.93 0.16 23.93
N GLU A 220 9.75 0.39 24.50
CA GLU A 220 9.35 1.68 25.03
C GLU A 220 9.56 1.73 26.52
N ALA A 221 10.29 2.73 26.99
CA ALA A 221 10.66 2.89 28.40
C ALA A 221 10.30 4.29 28.91
N ALA A 222 9.63 4.37 30.05
CA ALA A 222 9.29 5.63 30.69
C ALA A 222 10.20 5.90 31.89
N PHE A 223 10.71 7.14 32.00
CA PHE A 223 11.64 7.59 33.05
C PHE A 223 11.00 8.66 33.93
N ALA A 224 11.49 8.79 35.15
CA ALA A 224 11.02 9.82 36.08
C ALA A 224 11.49 11.25 35.73
N ALA A 225 12.63 11.36 35.05
CA ALA A 225 13.23 12.63 34.66
C ALA A 225 13.32 12.78 33.13
N ASP A 226 13.34 14.02 32.63
CA ASP A 226 13.45 14.31 31.21
C ASP A 226 14.89 14.10 30.66
N ALA A 227 15.90 14.12 31.54
CA ALA A 227 17.29 13.83 31.20
C ALA A 227 17.56 12.32 31.32
N ILE A 228 17.41 11.59 30.21
CA ILE A 228 17.66 10.15 30.14
C ILE A 228 19.14 9.95 29.73
N PRO A 229 19.93 9.16 30.48
CA PRO A 229 21.32 8.87 30.14
C PRO A 229 21.38 7.92 28.93
N LEU A 230 21.65 8.46 27.73
CA LEU A 230 21.68 7.68 26.49
C LEU A 230 23.04 7.03 26.22
N ALA A 231 24.09 7.38 26.99
CA ALA A 231 25.44 6.89 26.79
C ALA A 231 25.57 5.35 26.82
N GLY A 232 24.63 4.64 27.45
CA GLY A 232 24.60 3.17 27.48
C GLY A 232 24.01 2.53 26.22
N LEU A 233 23.45 3.32 25.30
CA LEU A 233 22.83 2.84 24.06
C LEU A 233 23.72 3.11 22.84
N ASP A 234 24.73 3.97 22.98
CA ASP A 234 25.61 4.34 21.89
C ASP A 234 26.47 3.15 21.43
N GLY A 235 26.45 2.87 20.13
CA GLY A 235 27.25 1.80 19.52
C GLY A 235 26.69 0.40 19.65
N ASP A 236 25.51 0.21 20.25
CA ASP A 236 24.84 -1.10 20.28
C ASP A 236 24.35 -1.48 18.87
N ALA A 237 24.94 -2.52 18.29
CA ALA A 237 24.63 -2.97 16.93
C ALA A 237 23.19 -3.49 16.77
N ARG A 238 22.50 -3.80 17.86
CA ARG A 238 21.10 -4.25 17.86
C ARG A 238 20.15 -3.08 17.63
N ILE A 239 20.55 -1.85 17.97
CA ILE A 239 19.71 -0.65 17.88
C ILE A 239 19.71 -0.10 16.47
N SER A 240 18.54 -0.02 15.86
CA SER A 240 18.34 0.62 14.56
C SER A 240 17.86 2.07 14.68
N ARG A 241 17.14 2.40 15.77
CA ARG A 241 16.59 3.75 16.00
C ARG A 241 16.36 4.01 17.47
N VAL A 242 16.62 5.26 17.90
CA VAL A 242 16.31 5.76 19.24
C VAL A 242 15.56 7.07 19.12
N GLU A 243 14.38 7.15 19.73
CA GLU A 243 13.54 8.35 19.77
C GLU A 243 13.24 8.70 21.23
N GLN A 244 13.40 9.96 21.60
CA GLN A 244 13.02 10.46 22.91
C GLN A 244 11.90 11.49 22.76
N THR A 245 10.80 11.26 23.45
CA THR A 245 9.67 12.20 23.56
C THR A 245 9.40 12.47 25.04
N GLY A 246 9.88 13.63 25.53
CA GLY A 246 9.82 13.96 26.94
C GLY A 246 10.51 12.89 27.79
N ARG A 247 9.73 12.22 28.67
CA ARG A 247 10.20 11.17 29.58
C ARG A 247 10.11 9.76 29.00
N THR A 248 9.71 9.61 27.77
CA THR A 248 9.58 8.31 27.10
C THR A 248 10.72 8.14 26.12
N LEU A 249 11.40 6.99 26.20
CA LEU A 249 12.41 6.56 25.25
C LEU A 249 11.85 5.37 24.47
N ARG A 250 11.92 5.45 23.16
CA ARG A 250 11.52 4.41 22.23
C ARG A 250 12.73 3.91 21.45
N VAL A 251 13.07 2.64 21.65
CA VAL A 251 14.24 2.01 21.06
C VAL A 251 13.80 0.89 20.12
N THR A 252 14.13 1.00 18.84
CA THR A 252 13.88 -0.07 17.86
C THR A 252 15.11 -0.98 17.81
N VAL A 253 14.89 -2.27 18.07
CA VAL A 253 15.97 -3.26 18.16
C VAL A 253 15.74 -4.44 17.21
N SER A 254 16.83 -5.01 16.71
CA SER A 254 16.85 -6.27 15.96
C SER A 254 17.21 -7.42 16.90
N GLY A 255 16.22 -8.31 17.17
CA GLY A 255 16.42 -9.40 18.14
C GLY A 255 16.54 -8.91 19.59
N GLU A 256 16.69 -9.85 20.53
CA GLU A 256 17.01 -9.62 21.96
C GLU A 256 16.27 -8.44 22.65
N ALA A 257 14.99 -8.22 22.35
CA ALA A 257 14.20 -7.13 22.93
C ALA A 257 14.11 -7.21 24.47
N ASP A 258 14.09 -8.43 25.02
CA ASP A 258 14.09 -8.65 26.48
C ASP A 258 15.39 -8.18 27.14
N ALA A 259 16.53 -8.37 26.48
CA ALA A 259 17.82 -7.86 26.97
C ALA A 259 17.85 -6.33 26.95
N MET A 260 17.30 -5.69 25.90
CA MET A 260 17.16 -4.23 25.85
C MET A 260 16.20 -3.71 26.92
N ALA A 261 15.08 -4.39 27.16
CA ALA A 261 14.15 -4.04 28.22
C ALA A 261 14.81 -4.10 29.61
N ALA A 262 15.60 -5.13 29.87
CA ALA A 262 16.38 -5.24 31.10
C ALA A 262 17.41 -4.11 31.23
N GLN A 263 18.10 -3.75 30.15
CA GLN A 263 19.07 -2.66 30.12
C GLN A 263 18.38 -1.31 30.42
N LEU A 264 17.25 -1.00 29.79
CA LEU A 264 16.49 0.24 30.05
C LEU A 264 15.96 0.29 31.50
N SER A 265 15.53 -0.86 32.04
CA SER A 265 15.13 -0.96 33.45
C SER A 265 16.30 -0.67 34.38
N ALA A 266 17.49 -1.20 34.11
CA ALA A 266 18.73 -0.92 34.86
C ALA A 266 19.17 0.55 34.77
N MET A 267 18.80 1.25 33.68
CA MET A 267 19.02 2.69 33.52
C MET A 267 18.04 3.56 34.30
N GLY A 268 17.08 2.95 35.02
CA GLY A 268 16.14 3.65 35.88
C GLY A 268 14.77 3.91 35.25
N ALA A 269 14.40 3.20 34.21
CA ALA A 269 13.04 3.23 33.68
C ALA A 269 12.08 2.61 34.73
N HIS A 270 10.98 3.30 35.02
CA HIS A 270 9.93 2.82 35.91
C HIS A 270 8.86 1.96 35.22
N SER A 271 8.81 2.02 33.93
CA SER A 271 7.93 1.17 33.08
C SER A 271 8.65 0.84 31.78
N VAL A 272 8.63 -0.42 31.39
CA VAL A 272 9.19 -0.89 30.11
C VAL A 272 8.17 -1.80 29.45
N ARG A 273 7.92 -1.57 28.15
CA ARG A 273 7.02 -2.36 27.32
C ARG A 273 7.72 -2.76 26.04
N ILE A 274 7.48 -3.98 25.58
CA ILE A 274 7.95 -4.48 24.28
C ILE A 274 6.75 -4.57 23.35
N ASP A 275 6.81 -3.88 22.24
CA ASP A 275 5.78 -3.87 21.22
C ASP A 275 6.34 -4.41 19.89
N GLU A 276 5.45 -4.95 19.06
CA GLU A 276 5.78 -5.28 17.68
C GLU A 276 5.80 -4.00 16.84
N LEU A 277 6.69 -3.92 15.84
CA LEU A 277 6.63 -2.83 14.89
C LEU A 277 5.33 -2.91 14.10
N ASN A 278 4.67 -1.77 13.96
CA ASN A 278 3.65 -1.60 12.94
C ASN A 278 4.31 -1.24 11.57
N LEU A 279 3.53 -1.29 10.51
CA LEU A 279 4.05 -1.00 9.18
C LEU A 279 4.51 0.47 9.04
N GLU A 280 3.97 1.39 9.85
CA GLU A 280 4.38 2.79 9.88
C GLU A 280 5.81 2.94 10.40
N ASP A 281 6.16 2.24 11.47
CA ASP A 281 7.52 2.22 12.01
C ASP A 281 8.52 1.64 11.01
N ILE A 282 8.13 0.56 10.32
CA ILE A 282 8.95 -0.06 9.26
C ILE A 282 9.16 0.92 8.10
N PHE A 283 8.08 1.60 7.69
CA PHE A 283 8.13 2.61 6.63
C PHE A 283 9.05 3.77 7.01
N LEU A 284 8.88 4.34 8.20
CA LEU A 284 9.71 5.45 8.70
C LEU A 284 11.18 5.06 8.74
N ASN A 285 11.49 3.85 9.22
CA ASN A 285 12.88 3.35 9.24
C ASN A 285 13.45 3.15 7.83
N ALA A 286 12.64 2.80 6.84
CA ALA A 286 13.08 2.60 5.46
C ALA A 286 13.25 3.92 4.69
N VAL A 287 12.36 4.90 4.94
CA VAL A 287 12.32 6.20 4.22
C VAL A 287 13.34 7.18 4.77
N ASP A 288 13.51 7.20 6.09
CA ASP A 288 14.45 8.04 6.82
C ASP A 288 15.22 7.16 7.81
N PRO A 289 16.21 6.41 7.32
CA PRO A 289 17.08 5.67 8.22
C PRO A 289 17.79 6.70 9.10
N ALA A 290 17.33 6.83 10.36
CA ALA A 290 17.98 7.69 11.33
C ALA A 290 19.49 7.43 11.31
N PRO A 291 20.34 8.44 11.37
CA PRO A 291 21.78 8.24 11.42
C PRO A 291 22.05 7.27 12.57
N ARG A 292 22.75 6.17 12.29
CA ARG A 292 23.24 5.26 13.34
C ARG A 292 23.87 6.13 14.42
N PRO A 293 23.53 5.99 15.70
CA PRO A 293 23.90 6.94 16.73
C PRO A 293 25.42 7.09 16.81
N ALA A 294 25.94 8.06 16.07
CA ALA A 294 27.22 8.72 16.35
C ALA A 294 26.84 10.05 17.01
N GLY A 295 26.30 9.97 18.24
CA GLY A 295 26.22 11.12 19.14
C GLY A 295 25.25 12.25 18.85
N ARG A 296 24.06 12.00 18.18
CA ARG A 296 22.99 13.01 18.12
C ARG A 296 21.62 12.36 18.25
N VAL A 297 21.00 12.62 19.39
CA VAL A 297 19.56 12.40 19.63
C VAL A 297 18.81 13.57 19.03
N GLU A 298 17.92 13.33 18.07
CA GLU A 298 16.96 14.35 17.65
C GLU A 298 15.95 14.56 18.79
N ARG A 299 15.96 15.78 19.33
CA ARG A 299 14.91 16.25 20.24
C ARG A 299 13.78 16.80 19.37
N ALA A 300 12.63 16.14 19.40
CA ALA A 300 11.40 16.64 18.82
C ALA A 300 10.75 17.72 19.72
#